data_7bb202291434c254d8f8adcb1eceed71
#
_entry.id   7bb202291434c254d8f8adcb1eceed71
#
_cell.length_a   1.000
_cell.length_b   1.000
_cell.length_c   1.000
_cell.angle_alpha   90.00
_cell.angle_beta   90.00
_cell.angle_gamma   90.00
#
_symmetry.space_group_name_H-M   'P 1'
#
loop_
_entity.id
_entity.type
_entity.pdbx_description
1 polymer ?
#
loop_
_entity_poly.entity_id
_entity_poly.type
_entity_poly.pdbx_seq_one_letter_code
_entity_poly.pdbx_strand_id
1 'polypeptide(L)'
;MRTTRVDKGSYQNYLKKADQSIQTAKEALDKGRWNASAINSVHAVISSCDALTVFYLGLRSSGERHDEVIDLMSKTNIKEVEFTKVKRQVLRVLAKKNLAEYEQRLVYQKEAESIFKDAERV
;
A
#
# COMPACT_ATOMS: atom_id res chain seq x y z
N MET A 1 -4.26 12.96 -13.86
CA MET A 1 -3.80 12.33 -12.60
C MET A 1 -3.91 13.32 -11.46
N ARG A 2 -4.51 12.91 -10.35
CA ARG A 2 -4.59 13.76 -9.16
C ARG A 2 -3.36 13.56 -8.29
N THR A 3 -2.68 14.65 -7.98
CA THR A 3 -1.51 14.62 -7.11
C THR A 3 -1.59 15.74 -6.09
N THR A 4 -0.93 15.55 -4.95
CA THR A 4 -0.79 16.54 -3.90
C THR A 4 0.70 16.78 -3.69
N ARG A 5 1.10 18.05 -3.66
CA ARG A 5 2.49 18.40 -3.35
C ARG A 5 2.76 18.16 -1.87
N VAL A 6 3.91 17.53 -1.60
CA VAL A 6 4.34 17.24 -0.22
C VAL A 6 5.83 17.52 -0.14
N ASP A 7 6.27 18.12 0.97
CA ASP A 7 7.69 18.32 1.24
C ASP A 7 8.41 16.95 1.19
N LYS A 8 9.48 16.85 0.41
CA LYS A 8 10.23 15.61 0.24
C LYS A 8 10.72 15.04 1.59
N GLY A 9 11.06 15.89 2.55
CA GLY A 9 11.46 15.44 3.88
C GLY A 9 10.38 14.65 4.62
N SER A 10 9.12 14.83 4.23
CA SER A 10 8.00 14.12 4.85
C SER A 10 7.93 12.63 4.50
N TYR A 11 8.77 12.14 3.58
CA TYR A 11 8.75 10.72 3.20
C TYR A 11 8.94 9.80 4.42
N GLN A 12 9.70 10.25 5.42
CA GLN A 12 9.93 9.48 6.63
C GLN A 12 8.64 9.23 7.43
N ASN A 13 7.73 10.21 7.41
CA ASN A 13 6.44 10.04 8.07
C ASN A 13 5.60 8.96 7.40
N TYR A 14 5.65 8.89 6.07
CA TYR A 14 4.95 7.83 5.34
C TYR A 14 5.57 6.46 5.59
N LEU A 15 6.89 6.38 5.73
CA LEU A 15 7.57 5.14 6.13
C LEU A 15 7.13 4.68 7.52
N LYS A 16 7.02 5.60 8.47
CA LYS A 16 6.55 5.28 9.82
C LYS A 16 5.10 4.80 9.81
N LYS A 17 4.25 5.44 9.03
CA LYS A 17 2.86 4.99 8.86
C LYS A 17 2.79 3.58 8.27
N ALA A 18 3.60 3.31 7.25
CA ALA A 18 3.67 1.99 6.64
C ALA A 18 4.12 0.93 7.66
N ASP A 19 5.16 1.24 8.43
CA ASP A 19 5.70 0.33 9.43
C ASP A 19 4.66 0.01 10.51
N GLN A 20 4.00 1.03 11.04
CA GLN A 20 2.95 0.84 12.05
C GLN A 20 1.77 0.04 11.50
N SER A 21 1.37 0.31 10.27
CA SER A 21 0.27 -0.40 9.64
C SER A 21 0.60 -1.87 9.41
N ILE A 22 1.81 -2.18 8.95
CA ILE A 22 2.17 -3.59 8.69
C ILE A 22 2.32 -4.37 10.00
N GLN A 23 2.84 -3.74 11.05
CA GLN A 23 2.91 -4.37 12.37
C GLN A 23 1.52 -4.66 12.92
N THR A 24 0.59 -3.72 12.80
CA THR A 24 -0.79 -3.90 13.22
C THR A 24 -1.48 -5.00 12.40
N ALA A 25 -1.20 -5.05 11.09
CA ALA A 25 -1.73 -6.11 10.24
C ALA A 25 -1.25 -7.50 10.70
N LYS A 26 0.02 -7.62 11.06
CA LYS A 26 0.60 -8.87 11.57
C LYS A 26 -0.06 -9.30 12.88
N GLU A 27 -0.22 -8.38 13.82
CA GLU A 27 -0.87 -8.66 15.08
C GLU A 27 -2.33 -9.11 14.88
N ALA A 28 -3.06 -8.43 14.00
CA ALA A 28 -4.43 -8.79 13.69
C ALA A 28 -4.51 -10.18 13.04
N LEU A 29 -3.57 -10.49 12.15
CA LEU A 29 -3.49 -11.79 11.50
C LEU A 29 -3.28 -12.90 12.53
N ASP A 30 -2.37 -12.71 13.45
CA ASP A 30 -2.05 -13.68 14.50
C ASP A 30 -3.24 -13.91 15.44
N LYS A 31 -4.10 -12.91 15.61
CA LYS A 31 -5.28 -12.98 16.48
C LYS A 31 -6.56 -13.38 15.74
N GLY A 32 -6.47 -13.71 14.46
CA GLY A 32 -7.62 -14.11 13.66
C GLY A 32 -8.56 -12.98 13.27
N ARG A 33 -8.10 -11.75 13.32
CA ARG A 33 -8.87 -10.58 12.88
C ARG A 33 -8.59 -10.29 11.41
N TRP A 34 -9.17 -11.11 10.55
CA TRP A 34 -8.83 -11.13 9.13
C TRP A 34 -9.10 -9.81 8.41
N ASN A 35 -10.25 -9.21 8.68
CA ASN A 35 -10.63 -7.94 8.05
C ASN A 35 -9.69 -6.80 8.48
N ALA A 36 -9.40 -6.70 9.77
CA ALA A 36 -8.49 -5.68 10.30
C ALA A 36 -7.08 -5.86 9.73
N SER A 37 -6.62 -7.10 9.60
CA SER A 37 -5.33 -7.39 8.98
C SER A 37 -5.29 -6.93 7.53
N ALA A 38 -6.33 -7.21 6.75
CA ALA A 38 -6.43 -6.80 5.36
C ALA A 38 -6.42 -5.28 5.20
N ILE A 39 -7.22 -4.57 6.00
CA ILE A 39 -7.29 -3.10 5.96
C ILE A 39 -5.92 -2.49 6.25
N ASN A 40 -5.24 -2.95 7.29
CA ASN A 40 -3.94 -2.42 7.66
C ASN A 40 -2.85 -2.79 6.64
N SER A 41 -2.95 -3.96 6.02
CA SER A 41 -2.06 -4.33 4.92
C SER A 41 -2.21 -3.39 3.73
N VAL A 42 -3.44 -3.04 3.36
CA VAL A 42 -3.71 -2.08 2.28
C VAL A 42 -3.12 -0.71 2.63
N HIS A 43 -3.34 -0.23 3.84
CA HIS A 43 -2.79 1.06 4.29
C HIS A 43 -1.27 1.06 4.28
N ALA A 44 -0.63 -0.05 4.66
CA ALA A 44 0.83 -0.16 4.62
C ALA A 44 1.36 0.00 3.19
N VAL A 45 0.70 -0.62 2.23
CA VAL A 45 1.09 -0.51 0.81
C VAL A 45 0.92 0.92 0.31
N ILE A 46 -0.22 1.55 0.61
CA ILE A 46 -0.47 2.93 0.20
C ILE A 46 0.59 3.87 0.78
N SER A 47 0.88 3.75 2.07
CA SER A 47 1.89 4.59 2.73
C SER A 47 3.29 4.34 2.17
N SER A 48 3.63 3.11 1.84
CA SER A 48 4.92 2.78 1.21
C SER A 48 5.05 3.41 -0.16
N CYS A 49 3.99 3.37 -0.96
CA CYS A 49 3.98 4.02 -2.27
C CYS A 49 4.11 5.54 -2.13
N ASP A 50 3.41 6.13 -1.17
CA ASP A 50 3.50 7.56 -0.90
C ASP A 50 4.91 7.94 -0.46
N ALA A 51 5.55 7.14 0.38
CA ALA A 51 6.93 7.39 0.80
C ALA A 51 7.87 7.44 -0.41
N LEU A 52 7.72 6.51 -1.34
CA LEU A 52 8.53 6.45 -2.55
C LEU A 52 8.33 7.68 -3.43
N THR A 53 7.08 8.02 -3.73
CA THR A 53 6.79 9.14 -4.64
C THR A 53 7.10 10.49 -4.01
N VAL A 54 6.91 10.63 -2.70
CA VAL A 54 7.29 11.87 -1.98
C VAL A 54 8.81 12.02 -1.95
N PHE A 55 9.54 10.94 -1.69
CA PHE A 55 11.01 11.00 -1.65
C PHE A 55 11.59 11.44 -3.01
N TYR A 56 11.13 10.87 -4.11
CA TYR A 56 11.69 11.16 -5.42
C TYR A 56 11.07 12.40 -6.09
N LEU A 57 9.78 12.63 -5.92
CA LEU A 57 9.05 13.62 -6.71
C LEU A 57 8.47 14.78 -5.87
N GLY A 58 8.40 14.63 -4.55
CA GLY A 58 7.68 15.58 -3.71
C GLY A 58 6.18 15.59 -3.99
N LEU A 59 5.64 14.48 -4.48
CA LEU A 59 4.23 14.32 -4.84
C LEU A 59 3.70 13.00 -4.30
N ARG A 60 2.42 12.99 -3.94
CA ARG A 60 1.69 11.75 -3.68
C ARG A 60 0.42 11.71 -4.51
N SER A 61 -0.05 10.50 -4.80
CA SER A 61 -1.33 10.33 -5.46
C SER A 61 -2.45 10.69 -4.48
N SER A 62 -3.38 11.53 -4.89
CA SER A 62 -4.57 11.85 -4.11
C SER A 62 -5.83 11.28 -4.74
N GLY A 63 -5.69 10.58 -5.89
CA GLY A 63 -6.79 9.89 -6.52
C GLY A 63 -7.06 8.54 -5.89
N GLU A 64 -8.23 7.98 -6.16
CA GLU A 64 -8.62 6.66 -5.65
C GLU A 64 -8.29 5.53 -6.62
N ARG A 65 -7.86 5.85 -7.84
CA ARG A 65 -7.60 4.86 -8.88
C ARG A 65 -6.21 4.26 -8.71
N HIS A 66 -6.15 2.95 -8.78
CA HIS A 66 -4.91 2.18 -8.63
C HIS A 66 -3.89 2.51 -9.72
N ASP A 67 -4.36 2.76 -10.94
CA ASP A 67 -3.49 3.09 -12.07
C ASP A 67 -2.78 4.44 -11.87
N GLU A 68 -3.39 5.38 -11.16
CA GLU A 68 -2.77 6.66 -10.87
C GLU A 68 -1.55 6.51 -9.96
N VAL A 69 -1.63 5.64 -8.96
CA VAL A 69 -0.51 5.34 -8.07
C VAL A 69 0.66 4.75 -8.85
N ILE A 70 0.37 3.76 -9.70
CA ILE A 70 1.38 3.09 -10.51
C ILE A 70 2.01 4.07 -11.51
N ASP A 71 1.20 4.89 -12.15
CA ASP A 71 1.69 5.89 -13.10
C ASP A 71 2.65 6.88 -12.43
N LEU A 72 2.32 7.34 -11.23
CA LEU A 72 3.19 8.23 -10.47
C LEU A 72 4.50 7.54 -10.08
N MET A 73 4.43 6.28 -9.65
CA MET A 73 5.61 5.49 -9.29
C MET A 73 6.54 5.28 -10.48
N SER A 74 5.99 5.16 -11.69
CA SER A 74 6.80 4.97 -12.91
C SER A 74 7.70 6.15 -13.22
N LYS A 75 7.42 7.31 -12.63
CA LYS A 75 8.22 8.53 -12.82
C LYS A 75 9.37 8.66 -11.82
N THR A 76 9.53 7.70 -10.93
CA THR A 76 10.65 7.66 -9.98
C THR A 76 11.86 6.98 -10.63
N ASN A 77 13.02 7.04 -9.97
CA ASN A 77 14.26 6.44 -10.48
C ASN A 77 14.43 4.97 -10.10
N ILE A 78 13.34 4.29 -9.77
CA ILE A 78 13.39 2.86 -9.46
C ILE A 78 13.74 2.06 -10.71
N LYS A 79 14.60 1.04 -10.56
CA LYS A 79 14.99 0.18 -11.68
C LYS A 79 13.78 -0.58 -12.23
N GLU A 80 13.76 -0.75 -13.56
CA GLU A 80 12.62 -1.37 -14.24
C GLU A 80 12.27 -2.75 -13.70
N VAL A 81 13.26 -3.59 -13.43
CA VAL A 81 13.03 -4.95 -12.89
C VAL A 81 12.36 -4.87 -11.52
N GLU A 82 12.88 -4.01 -10.65
CA GLU A 82 12.32 -3.81 -9.32
C GLU A 82 10.92 -3.21 -9.41
N PHE A 83 10.73 -2.25 -10.29
CA PHE A 83 9.42 -1.62 -10.51
C PHE A 83 8.37 -2.65 -10.94
N THR A 84 8.72 -3.57 -11.85
CA THR A 84 7.80 -4.59 -12.31
C THR A 84 7.32 -5.50 -11.17
N LYS A 85 8.24 -5.89 -10.28
CA LYS A 85 7.90 -6.73 -9.12
C LYS A 85 6.99 -5.97 -8.14
N VAL A 86 7.37 -4.75 -7.79
CA VAL A 86 6.62 -3.92 -6.84
C VAL A 86 5.24 -3.61 -7.39
N LYS A 87 5.16 -3.24 -8.67
CA LYS A 87 3.89 -2.97 -9.34
C LYS A 87 2.91 -4.13 -9.19
N ARG A 88 3.37 -5.35 -9.42
CA ARG A 88 2.52 -6.54 -9.32
C ARG A 88 1.97 -6.72 -7.91
N GLN A 89 2.83 -6.57 -6.90
CA GLN A 89 2.45 -6.71 -5.51
C GLN A 89 1.49 -5.60 -5.07
N VAL A 90 1.77 -4.36 -5.45
CA VAL A 90 0.92 -3.21 -5.14
C VAL A 90 -0.48 -3.40 -5.74
N LEU A 91 -0.55 -3.78 -7.01
CA LEU A 91 -1.84 -3.97 -7.67
C LEU A 91 -2.67 -5.10 -7.04
N ARG A 92 -2.03 -6.20 -6.62
CA ARG A 92 -2.73 -7.29 -5.94
C ARG A 92 -3.37 -6.81 -4.65
N VAL A 93 -2.63 -6.04 -3.85
CA VAL A 93 -3.13 -5.54 -2.57
C VAL A 93 -4.23 -4.53 -2.79
N LEU A 94 -4.01 -3.56 -3.69
CA LEU A 94 -5.00 -2.51 -3.94
C LEU A 94 -6.29 -3.07 -4.55
N ALA A 95 -6.22 -4.16 -5.29
CA ALA A 95 -7.41 -4.83 -5.82
C ALA A 95 -8.34 -5.34 -4.72
N LYS A 96 -7.82 -5.55 -3.51
CA LYS A 96 -8.62 -6.01 -2.35
C LYS A 96 -9.09 -4.86 -1.45
N LYS A 97 -8.74 -3.63 -1.78
CA LYS A 97 -9.10 -2.46 -0.95
C LYS A 97 -10.61 -2.34 -0.73
N ASN A 98 -11.40 -2.42 -1.81
CA ASN A 98 -12.84 -2.29 -1.70
C ASN A 98 -13.45 -3.39 -0.83
N LEU A 99 -12.99 -4.64 -1.00
CA LEU A 99 -13.46 -5.75 -0.18
C LEU A 99 -13.18 -5.49 1.30
N ALA A 100 -11.96 -5.10 1.63
CA ALA A 100 -11.54 -4.94 3.02
C ALA A 100 -12.24 -3.78 3.72
N GLU A 101 -12.46 -2.67 3.00
CA GLU A 101 -12.94 -1.42 3.59
C GLU A 101 -14.45 -1.19 3.45
N TYR A 102 -15.03 -1.60 2.32
CA TYR A 102 -16.37 -1.14 1.96
C TYR A 102 -17.40 -2.24 1.72
N GLU A 103 -16.97 -3.43 1.33
CA GLU A 103 -17.92 -4.49 1.02
C GLU A 103 -18.50 -5.11 2.28
N GLN A 104 -19.74 -5.62 2.18
CA GLN A 104 -20.44 -6.23 3.29
C GLN A 104 -19.83 -7.55 3.74
N ARG A 105 -19.25 -8.30 2.80
CA ARG A 105 -18.62 -9.58 3.07
C ARG A 105 -17.35 -9.41 3.88
N LEU A 106 -17.14 -10.28 4.84
CA LEU A 106 -15.90 -10.31 5.60
C LEU A 106 -14.78 -10.96 4.77
N VAL A 107 -13.54 -10.55 5.06
CA VAL A 107 -12.35 -11.14 4.46
C VAL A 107 -12.13 -12.53 5.05
N TYR A 108 -11.85 -13.51 4.19
CA TYR A 108 -11.52 -14.88 4.65
C TYR A 108 -10.07 -14.96 5.11
N GLN A 109 -9.78 -15.95 5.96
CA GLN A 109 -8.42 -16.15 6.48
C GLN A 109 -7.37 -16.23 5.37
N LYS A 110 -7.60 -17.06 4.36
CA LYS A 110 -6.64 -17.21 3.25
C LYS A 110 -6.42 -15.92 2.47
N GLU A 111 -7.48 -15.12 2.32
CA GLU A 111 -7.38 -13.82 1.67
C GLU A 111 -6.51 -12.87 2.50
N ALA A 112 -6.73 -12.81 3.81
CA ALA A 112 -5.95 -11.97 4.71
C ALA A 112 -4.47 -12.36 4.70
N GLU A 113 -4.18 -13.66 4.75
CA GLU A 113 -2.81 -14.16 4.69
C GLU A 113 -2.12 -13.77 3.38
N SER A 114 -2.83 -13.89 2.26
CA SER A 114 -2.31 -13.53 0.95
C SER A 114 -2.05 -12.04 0.82
N ILE A 115 -3.00 -11.22 1.27
CA ILE A 115 -2.87 -9.75 1.25
C ILE A 115 -1.68 -9.32 2.12
N PHE A 116 -1.56 -9.87 3.32
CA PHE A 116 -0.46 -9.55 4.21
C PHE A 116 0.89 -9.91 3.59
N LYS A 117 1.01 -11.10 2.99
CA LYS A 117 2.23 -11.54 2.34
C LYS A 117 2.66 -10.58 1.22
N ASP A 118 1.72 -10.19 0.37
CA ASP A 118 2.01 -9.25 -0.71
C ASP A 118 2.40 -7.88 -0.16
N ALA A 119 1.70 -7.39 0.88
CA ALA A 119 2.00 -6.11 1.50
C ALA A 119 3.38 -6.10 2.17
N GLU A 120 3.74 -7.18 2.84
CA GLU A 120 5.03 -7.29 3.52
C GLU A 120 6.21 -7.18 2.55
N ARG A 121 6.03 -7.62 1.32
CA ARG A 121 7.06 -7.57 0.27
C ARG A 121 7.21 -6.19 -0.38
N VAL A 122 6.23 -5.35 -0.22
CA VAL A 122 6.30 -3.97 -0.71
C VAL A 122 7.08 -3.11 0.27
#